data_94b1f4209b9e000d63827433d17230e0
#
_entry.id   94b1f4209b9e000d63827433d17230e0
#
_cell.length_a   1.000
_cell.length_b   1.000
_cell.length_c   1.000
_cell.angle_alpha   90.00
_cell.angle_beta   90.00
_cell.angle_gamma   90.00
#
_symmetry.space_group_name_H-M   'P 1'
#
loop_
_entity.id
_entity.type
_entity.pdbx_description
1 polymer ?
#
loop_
_entity_poly.entity_id
_entity_poly.type
_entity_poly.pdbx_seq_one_letter_code
_entity_poly.pdbx_strand_id
1 'polypeptide(L)'
;MKKSFIKRIASGLMAGILAFAMAASTATLSSAVHAEAAGTELTGKTAMEITEMMGKGYNIGNTLDATGGSMSNIEAHETSWGNPTINQELMHGIKEAGFKSVRIPITWYKHISKSDNYAISEEFKARVKEVVDMAYAEDLFVIINVHHEAWVNRSDFDTAYPEIGEELQAVWEQIADLFADYDQHLIFEGMNEPRAEGTAHEWTGYQECYDAIAYLDQLFVETVRANGKGHNNERMLMIPGYAASSSANVLKSIVIPTIDGEEATNVAISVHCYSPYNFCLSDNQTTFDPTNSADTADIKQLMSNINAFFLTKGIPVVIGECGCTNSGNNTAARVAWFTYFGETTAEYGVPAIVWDNGAGGSSGGECHKYFERRTGEPVALELIQAFVGDTELRDTVIDFESVVEGGTTTLCSPTKEGFTSSTLNCAFNVNHTPDVEMGFALKVQSSEDDFTALLNISKYAGIPVRVTAWLRTANPDQVSVGYQDNKVTEMEVVETGDEWTRVSFVVTPSEDLKTYVYFKGNNETFYVDDITVSMDTTDLEADDAVQETEGNSDAGQTAPADPTEAKGVSPVVIVLIVCGVVAIVAVCVIVVSSKKNKK
;
A
#
# COMPACT_ATOMS: atom_id res chain seq x y z
N MET A 1 -41.61 59.94 -2.15
CA MET A 1 -41.68 58.63 -1.51
C MET A 1 -41.80 57.45 -2.48
N LYS A 2 -42.50 57.51 -3.61
CA LYS A 2 -42.65 56.39 -4.55
C LYS A 2 -41.38 56.02 -5.35
N LYS A 3 -40.47 56.94 -5.65
CA LYS A 3 -39.22 56.64 -6.40
C LYS A 3 -38.11 55.97 -5.55
N SER A 4 -38.15 56.07 -4.23
CA SER A 4 -37.18 55.42 -3.31
C SER A 4 -37.52 53.96 -3.04
N PHE A 5 -38.82 53.61 -3.10
CA PHE A 5 -39.28 52.24 -2.86
C PHE A 5 -38.96 51.28 -4.03
N ILE A 6 -39.08 51.77 -5.26
CA ILE A 6 -38.79 50.99 -6.47
C ILE A 6 -37.29 50.71 -6.62
N LYS A 7 -36.40 51.62 -6.21
CA LYS A 7 -34.94 51.37 -6.19
C LYS A 7 -34.50 50.33 -5.16
N ARG A 8 -35.19 50.22 -4.02
CA ARG A 8 -34.88 49.19 -3.00
C ARG A 8 -35.36 47.80 -3.40
N ILE A 9 -36.45 47.68 -4.15
CA ILE A 9 -36.93 46.38 -4.65
C ILE A 9 -36.05 45.88 -5.82
N ALA A 10 -35.59 46.76 -6.70
CA ALA A 10 -34.70 46.39 -7.81
C ALA A 10 -33.30 45.94 -7.32
N SER A 11 -32.74 46.55 -6.28
CA SER A 11 -31.46 46.13 -5.69
C SER A 11 -31.55 44.84 -4.87
N GLY A 12 -32.69 44.57 -4.24
CA GLY A 12 -32.94 43.28 -3.54
C GLY A 12 -33.12 42.12 -4.50
N LEU A 13 -33.78 42.32 -5.64
CA LEU A 13 -33.93 41.27 -6.65
C LEU A 13 -32.60 40.95 -7.39
N MET A 14 -31.78 41.98 -7.68
CA MET A 14 -30.45 41.74 -8.29
C MET A 14 -29.47 41.01 -7.34
N ALA A 15 -29.50 41.31 -6.05
CA ALA A 15 -28.66 40.62 -5.07
C ALA A 15 -29.11 39.15 -4.88
N GLY A 16 -30.42 38.89 -4.94
CA GLY A 16 -30.95 37.51 -4.86
C GLY A 16 -30.63 36.67 -6.11
N ILE A 17 -30.64 37.25 -7.27
CA ILE A 17 -30.30 36.57 -8.53
C ILE A 17 -28.78 36.30 -8.64
N LEU A 18 -27.93 37.22 -8.16
CA LEU A 18 -26.47 36.98 -8.11
C LEU A 18 -26.09 35.92 -7.07
N ALA A 19 -26.76 35.88 -5.92
CA ALA A 19 -26.52 34.83 -4.90
C ALA A 19 -26.98 33.44 -5.36
N PHE A 20 -28.09 33.39 -6.13
CA PHE A 20 -28.57 32.12 -6.70
C PHE A 20 -27.71 31.66 -7.88
N ALA A 21 -27.15 32.56 -8.67
CA ALA A 21 -26.22 32.22 -9.75
C ALA A 21 -24.84 31.79 -9.24
N MET A 22 -24.35 32.34 -8.12
CA MET A 22 -23.13 31.88 -7.48
C MET A 22 -23.31 30.54 -6.76
N ALA A 23 -24.46 30.29 -6.12
CA ALA A 23 -24.77 29.00 -5.51
C ALA A 23 -24.96 27.89 -6.57
N ALA A 24 -25.54 28.21 -7.72
CA ALA A 24 -25.69 27.27 -8.83
C ALA A 24 -24.36 27.01 -9.57
N SER A 25 -23.45 27.99 -9.65
CA SER A 25 -22.14 27.81 -10.26
C SER A 25 -21.14 27.06 -9.35
N THR A 26 -21.27 27.17 -8.03
CA THR A 26 -20.46 26.37 -7.10
C THR A 26 -20.96 24.93 -7.00
N ALA A 27 -22.27 24.68 -7.13
CA ALA A 27 -22.80 23.32 -7.18
C ALA A 27 -22.46 22.59 -8.50
N THR A 28 -22.37 23.32 -9.62
CA THR A 28 -21.96 22.74 -10.91
C THR A 28 -20.44 22.63 -11.08
N LEU A 29 -19.62 23.42 -10.37
CA LEU A 29 -18.17 23.24 -10.33
C LEU A 29 -17.77 22.06 -9.41
N SER A 30 -18.51 21.79 -8.34
CA SER A 30 -18.28 20.63 -7.47
C SER A 30 -18.56 19.30 -8.16
N SER A 31 -19.52 19.27 -9.11
CA SER A 31 -19.80 18.04 -9.89
C SER A 31 -18.95 17.88 -11.16
N ALA A 32 -18.18 18.88 -11.55
CA ALA A 32 -17.32 18.83 -12.74
C ALA A 32 -15.85 18.46 -12.42
N VAL A 33 -15.43 18.53 -11.14
CA VAL A 33 -14.07 18.12 -10.72
C VAL A 33 -13.98 16.60 -10.45
N HIS A 34 -15.11 15.88 -10.43
CA HIS A 34 -15.16 14.44 -10.20
C HIS A 34 -15.09 13.58 -11.48
N ALA A 35 -14.80 14.15 -12.65
CA ALA A 35 -14.91 13.43 -13.92
C ALA A 35 -13.60 13.22 -14.69
N GLU A 36 -12.42 13.53 -14.14
CA GLU A 36 -11.16 13.42 -14.92
C GLU A 36 -10.03 12.55 -14.30
N ALA A 37 -10.25 11.86 -13.20
CA ALA A 37 -9.27 10.93 -12.63
C ALA A 37 -9.86 9.56 -12.30
N ALA A 38 -11.00 9.18 -12.85
CA ALA A 38 -11.46 7.80 -12.72
C ALA A 38 -10.67 6.94 -13.72
N GLY A 39 -9.84 6.03 -13.22
CA GLY A 39 -9.38 4.87 -13.96
C GLY A 39 -10.56 4.18 -14.65
N THR A 40 -10.31 3.27 -15.56
CA THR A 40 -11.36 2.52 -16.24
C THR A 40 -12.24 1.84 -15.18
N GLU A 41 -13.56 2.11 -15.20
CA GLU A 41 -14.53 1.49 -14.30
C GLU A 41 -14.32 -0.04 -14.25
N LEU A 42 -14.14 -0.58 -13.05
CA LEU A 42 -13.88 -2.00 -12.83
C LEU A 42 -15.17 -2.72 -12.50
N THR A 43 -15.66 -3.55 -13.43
CA THR A 43 -16.90 -4.30 -13.31
C THR A 43 -16.75 -5.72 -13.81
N GLY A 44 -17.66 -6.62 -13.38
CA GLY A 44 -17.73 -7.98 -13.87
C GLY A 44 -16.56 -8.88 -13.45
N LYS A 45 -15.79 -8.49 -12.44
CA LYS A 45 -14.70 -9.28 -11.89
C LYS A 45 -15.20 -10.23 -10.80
N THR A 46 -14.60 -11.40 -10.74
CA THR A 46 -14.77 -12.32 -9.63
C THR A 46 -13.94 -11.87 -8.43
N ALA A 47 -14.30 -12.29 -7.21
CA ALA A 47 -13.52 -11.99 -6.02
C ALA A 47 -12.08 -12.55 -6.10
N MET A 48 -11.84 -13.66 -6.78
CA MET A 48 -10.49 -14.18 -7.04
C MET A 48 -9.68 -13.22 -7.91
N GLU A 49 -10.25 -12.73 -9.02
CA GLU A 49 -9.57 -11.74 -9.87
C GLU A 49 -9.29 -10.44 -9.12
N ILE A 50 -10.22 -9.97 -8.27
CA ILE A 50 -10.04 -8.78 -7.45
C ILE A 50 -8.89 -8.99 -6.46
N THR A 51 -8.83 -10.12 -5.75
CA THR A 51 -7.75 -10.40 -4.79
C THR A 51 -6.37 -10.48 -5.47
N GLU A 52 -6.28 -11.02 -6.69
CA GLU A 52 -5.04 -10.99 -7.48
C GLU A 52 -4.59 -9.55 -7.81
N MET A 53 -5.55 -8.66 -8.11
CA MET A 53 -5.28 -7.26 -8.43
C MET A 53 -4.92 -6.41 -7.20
N MET A 54 -5.47 -6.72 -6.02
CA MET A 54 -5.25 -5.98 -4.77
C MET A 54 -3.80 -5.98 -4.27
N GLY A 55 -3.04 -7.03 -4.57
CA GLY A 55 -1.62 -7.14 -4.22
C GLY A 55 -1.32 -6.90 -2.74
N LYS A 56 -0.30 -6.10 -2.44
CA LYS A 56 0.02 -5.67 -1.08
C LYS A 56 -0.72 -4.39 -0.75
N GLY A 57 -1.20 -4.30 0.48
CA GLY A 57 -1.98 -3.16 0.93
C GLY A 57 -1.52 -2.58 2.26
N TYR A 58 -2.14 -1.46 2.63
CA TYR A 58 -1.80 -0.67 3.79
C TYR A 58 -3.06 -0.31 4.60
N ASN A 59 -3.03 -0.54 5.92
CA ASN A 59 -4.09 -0.10 6.83
C ASN A 59 -3.80 1.33 7.32
N ILE A 60 -4.79 2.22 7.21
CA ILE A 60 -4.75 3.56 7.81
C ILE A 60 -5.40 3.49 9.20
N GLY A 61 -4.77 2.76 10.11
CA GLY A 61 -5.30 2.52 11.46
C GLY A 61 -5.15 3.71 12.41
N ASN A 62 -5.88 3.67 13.52
CA ASN A 62 -5.90 4.68 14.57
C ASN A 62 -6.29 6.09 14.08
N THR A 63 -7.26 6.16 13.16
CA THR A 63 -7.83 7.40 12.61
C THR A 63 -9.36 7.35 12.64
N LEU A 64 -10.04 6.96 11.57
CA LEU A 64 -11.51 6.83 11.55
C LEU A 64 -12.02 5.65 12.41
N ASP A 65 -11.15 4.74 12.80
CA ASP A 65 -11.41 3.67 13.77
C ASP A 65 -11.25 4.11 15.23
N ALA A 66 -10.73 5.31 15.50
CA ALA A 66 -10.56 5.82 16.86
C ALA A 66 -11.90 5.93 17.61
N THR A 67 -11.87 5.69 18.93
CA THR A 67 -13.10 5.71 19.77
C THR A 67 -13.16 6.87 20.75
N GLY A 68 -12.20 7.80 20.69
CA GLY A 68 -12.13 9.00 21.51
C GLY A 68 -12.79 10.23 20.87
N GLY A 69 -12.55 11.38 21.44
CA GLY A 69 -13.00 12.67 20.90
C GLY A 69 -14.48 12.98 21.11
N SER A 70 -14.93 14.07 20.50
CA SER A 70 -16.32 14.51 20.57
C SER A 70 -17.08 14.08 19.33
N MET A 71 -18.24 13.47 19.51
CA MET A 71 -19.14 13.05 18.43
C MET A 71 -19.64 14.19 17.53
N SER A 72 -19.65 15.42 18.03
CA SER A 72 -20.04 16.62 17.27
C SER A 72 -18.89 17.29 16.52
N ASN A 73 -17.69 16.72 16.59
CA ASN A 73 -16.49 17.20 15.89
C ASN A 73 -15.74 16.00 15.32
N ILE A 74 -15.89 15.77 14.04
CA ILE A 74 -15.34 14.62 13.33
C ILE A 74 -13.81 14.64 13.34
N GLU A 75 -13.18 15.80 13.16
CA GLU A 75 -11.73 15.95 13.26
C GLU A 75 -11.21 15.56 14.66
N ALA A 76 -11.91 15.99 15.73
CA ALA A 76 -11.54 15.61 17.08
C ALA A 76 -11.73 14.11 17.37
N HIS A 77 -12.65 13.44 16.67
CA HIS A 77 -12.81 11.99 16.71
C HIS A 77 -11.65 11.31 15.95
N GLU A 78 -11.44 11.65 14.68
CA GLU A 78 -10.42 11.08 13.81
C GLU A 78 -8.99 11.23 14.38
N THR A 79 -8.71 12.35 15.07
CA THR A 79 -7.40 12.63 15.67
C THR A 79 -7.24 12.19 17.12
N SER A 80 -8.27 11.58 17.73
CA SER A 80 -8.32 11.32 19.18
C SER A 80 -7.25 10.33 19.68
N TRP A 81 -6.70 9.50 18.83
CA TRP A 81 -5.60 8.57 19.13
C TRP A 81 -4.23 9.08 18.69
N GLY A 82 -4.13 10.38 18.33
CA GLY A 82 -2.87 11.10 18.14
C GLY A 82 -2.37 11.17 16.69
N ASN A 83 -3.05 10.53 15.75
CA ASN A 83 -2.76 10.68 14.34
C ASN A 83 -3.37 11.99 13.77
N PRO A 84 -2.83 12.56 12.70
CA PRO A 84 -3.50 13.61 11.95
C PRO A 84 -4.72 13.06 11.20
N THR A 85 -5.57 13.95 10.71
CA THR A 85 -6.62 13.59 9.74
C THR A 85 -6.00 12.98 8.49
N ILE A 86 -6.72 12.03 7.88
CA ILE A 86 -6.32 11.43 6.60
C ILE A 86 -6.37 12.50 5.50
N ASN A 87 -5.36 12.53 4.63
CA ASN A 87 -5.20 13.51 3.56
C ASN A 87 -4.78 12.86 2.25
N GLN A 88 -4.80 13.63 1.16
CA GLN A 88 -4.44 13.15 -0.17
C GLN A 88 -2.96 12.79 -0.27
N GLU A 89 -2.08 13.54 0.40
CA GLU A 89 -0.64 13.32 0.40
C GLU A 89 -0.28 11.92 0.93
N LEU A 90 -1.00 11.47 1.97
CA LEU A 90 -0.83 10.11 2.48
C LEU A 90 -1.24 9.05 1.44
N MET A 91 -2.39 9.23 0.78
CA MET A 91 -2.85 8.29 -0.26
C MET A 91 -1.86 8.23 -1.43
N HIS A 92 -1.38 9.39 -1.86
CA HIS A 92 -0.34 9.48 -2.89
C HIS A 92 0.95 8.75 -2.47
N GLY A 93 1.46 9.02 -1.26
CA GLY A 93 2.65 8.33 -0.74
C GLY A 93 2.51 6.81 -0.64
N ILE A 94 1.33 6.32 -0.25
CA ILE A 94 1.01 4.88 -0.23
C ILE A 94 1.08 4.30 -1.65
N LYS A 95 0.47 4.95 -2.64
CA LYS A 95 0.50 4.52 -4.05
C LYS A 95 1.92 4.50 -4.60
N GLU A 96 2.67 5.59 -4.41
CA GLU A 96 4.06 5.73 -4.87
C GLU A 96 5.01 4.70 -4.23
N ALA A 97 4.74 4.32 -2.98
CA ALA A 97 5.49 3.27 -2.31
C ALA A 97 5.21 1.85 -2.85
N GLY A 98 4.27 1.71 -3.81
CA GLY A 98 3.96 0.48 -4.52
C GLY A 98 2.80 -0.34 -3.94
N PHE A 99 2.09 0.15 -2.93
CA PHE A 99 0.87 -0.47 -2.47
C PHE A 99 -0.23 -0.35 -3.52
N LYS A 100 -1.05 -1.39 -3.65
CA LYS A 100 -2.18 -1.43 -4.59
C LYS A 100 -3.53 -1.31 -3.92
N SER A 101 -3.58 -1.45 -2.60
CA SER A 101 -4.81 -1.38 -1.83
C SER A 101 -4.61 -0.67 -0.50
N VAL A 102 -5.69 -0.06 0.00
CA VAL A 102 -5.78 0.50 1.34
C VAL A 102 -6.95 -0.10 2.08
N ARG A 103 -6.78 -0.39 3.35
CA ARG A 103 -7.89 -0.68 4.27
C ARG A 103 -8.05 0.54 5.17
N ILE A 104 -9.26 1.06 5.21
CA ILE A 104 -9.66 2.22 6.01
C ILE A 104 -10.57 1.70 7.12
N PRO A 105 -10.02 1.40 8.30
CA PRO A 105 -10.81 0.97 9.44
C PRO A 105 -11.74 2.10 9.90
N ILE A 106 -13.03 1.79 10.15
CA ILE A 106 -14.04 2.79 10.49
C ILE A 106 -14.87 2.32 11.68
N THR A 107 -14.95 3.17 12.72
CA THR A 107 -15.82 2.96 13.87
C THR A 107 -17.02 3.90 13.79
N TRP A 108 -18.20 3.34 13.65
CA TRP A 108 -19.44 4.06 13.34
C TRP A 108 -20.25 4.44 14.60
N TYR A 109 -20.20 3.63 15.68
CA TYR A 109 -21.15 3.73 16.80
C TYR A 109 -21.20 5.10 17.47
N LYS A 110 -20.10 5.86 17.41
CA LYS A 110 -20.06 7.24 17.94
C LYS A 110 -20.91 8.21 17.12
N HIS A 111 -21.24 7.87 15.90
CA HIS A 111 -21.97 8.69 14.95
C HIS A 111 -23.35 8.11 14.60
N ILE A 112 -23.80 7.08 15.34
CA ILE A 112 -25.09 6.41 15.17
C ILE A 112 -26.12 6.93 16.18
N SER A 113 -27.32 7.25 15.72
CA SER A 113 -28.48 7.60 16.56
C SER A 113 -29.40 6.39 16.72
N LYS A 114 -29.27 5.66 17.84
CA LYS A 114 -30.14 4.49 18.13
C LYS A 114 -31.63 4.86 18.21
N SER A 115 -31.96 6.08 18.65
CA SER A 115 -33.34 6.57 18.72
C SER A 115 -33.94 6.93 17.36
N ASP A 116 -33.12 7.04 16.32
CA ASP A 116 -33.51 7.35 14.94
C ASP A 116 -33.15 6.18 14.01
N ASN A 117 -33.60 4.98 14.38
CA ASN A 117 -33.38 3.76 13.61
C ASN A 117 -31.92 3.55 13.16
N TYR A 118 -30.98 3.76 14.09
CA TYR A 118 -29.54 3.64 13.85
C TYR A 118 -28.99 4.57 12.74
N ALA A 119 -29.64 5.72 12.53
CA ALA A 119 -29.18 6.68 11.53
C ALA A 119 -27.74 7.13 11.80
N ILE A 120 -26.87 7.00 10.80
CA ILE A 120 -25.48 7.50 10.80
C ILE A 120 -25.51 8.99 10.46
N SER A 121 -24.73 9.83 11.18
CA SER A 121 -24.68 11.25 10.91
C SER A 121 -24.21 11.56 9.48
N GLU A 122 -24.85 12.52 8.83
CA GLU A 122 -24.53 12.90 7.45
C GLU A 122 -23.11 13.47 7.33
N GLU A 123 -22.65 14.18 8.36
CA GLU A 123 -21.30 14.74 8.41
C GLU A 123 -20.24 13.64 8.45
N PHE A 124 -20.48 12.55 9.20
CA PHE A 124 -19.55 11.43 9.26
C PHE A 124 -19.56 10.62 7.95
N LYS A 125 -20.74 10.36 7.39
CA LYS A 125 -20.84 9.75 6.06
C LYS A 125 -20.10 10.55 4.99
N ALA A 126 -20.21 11.88 5.03
CA ALA A 126 -19.51 12.76 4.09
C ALA A 126 -17.98 12.68 4.28
N ARG A 127 -17.47 12.62 5.52
CA ARG A 127 -16.03 12.46 5.80
C ARG A 127 -15.51 11.10 5.33
N VAL A 128 -16.23 10.02 5.63
CA VAL A 128 -15.83 8.69 5.16
C VAL A 128 -15.78 8.64 3.64
N LYS A 129 -16.79 9.22 2.98
CA LYS A 129 -16.82 9.32 1.51
C LYS A 129 -15.64 10.11 0.97
N GLU A 130 -15.30 11.25 1.56
CA GLU A 130 -14.15 12.06 1.17
C GLU A 130 -12.84 11.25 1.24
N VAL A 131 -12.63 10.45 2.30
CA VAL A 131 -11.42 9.62 2.45
C VAL A 131 -11.39 8.48 1.42
N VAL A 132 -12.52 7.87 1.12
CA VAL A 132 -12.63 6.89 0.04
C VAL A 132 -12.32 7.53 -1.32
N ASP A 133 -12.86 8.72 -1.59
CA ASP A 133 -12.60 9.47 -2.83
C ASP A 133 -11.09 9.79 -3.00
N MET A 134 -10.37 10.12 -1.92
CA MET A 134 -8.92 10.33 -1.94
C MET A 134 -8.15 9.07 -2.41
N ALA A 135 -8.54 7.89 -1.94
CA ALA A 135 -7.92 6.65 -2.35
C ALA A 135 -8.27 6.27 -3.80
N TYR A 136 -9.50 6.54 -4.23
CA TYR A 136 -9.93 6.36 -5.62
C TYR A 136 -9.17 7.27 -6.59
N ALA A 137 -8.83 8.50 -6.17
CA ALA A 137 -8.03 9.42 -6.99
C ALA A 137 -6.62 8.88 -7.28
N GLU A 138 -6.11 7.97 -6.45
CA GLU A 138 -4.82 7.29 -6.63
C GLU A 138 -4.97 5.89 -7.27
N ASP A 139 -6.17 5.53 -7.78
CA ASP A 139 -6.42 4.20 -8.36
C ASP A 139 -6.01 3.05 -7.42
N LEU A 140 -6.44 3.16 -6.16
CA LEU A 140 -6.23 2.14 -5.11
C LEU A 140 -7.50 1.30 -4.93
N PHE A 141 -7.34 0.00 -4.68
CA PHE A 141 -8.42 -0.78 -4.08
C PHE A 141 -8.66 -0.32 -2.66
N VAL A 142 -9.92 -0.21 -2.27
CA VAL A 142 -10.30 0.32 -0.95
C VAL A 142 -11.14 -0.70 -0.19
N ILE A 143 -10.75 -1.02 1.03
CA ILE A 143 -11.54 -1.81 1.98
C ILE A 143 -12.06 -0.88 3.06
N ILE A 144 -13.37 -0.85 3.27
CA ILE A 144 -14.01 -0.20 4.42
C ILE A 144 -14.77 -1.23 5.25
N ASN A 145 -14.89 -0.98 6.56
CA ASN A 145 -15.47 -1.95 7.48
C ASN A 145 -16.28 -1.33 8.62
N VAL A 146 -16.78 -2.21 9.46
CA VAL A 146 -17.31 -1.93 10.81
C VAL A 146 -16.25 -2.41 11.81
N HIS A 147 -15.52 -1.45 12.46
CA HIS A 147 -14.26 -1.76 13.15
C HIS A 147 -14.38 -1.93 14.68
N HIS A 148 -14.15 -0.90 15.47
CA HIS A 148 -14.19 -0.97 16.96
C HIS A 148 -15.59 -0.68 17.50
N GLU A 149 -16.53 -1.54 17.22
CA GLU A 149 -17.94 -1.35 17.59
C GLU A 149 -18.24 -1.94 18.96
N ALA A 150 -18.51 -1.05 19.93
CA ALA A 150 -18.85 -1.48 21.29
C ALA A 150 -20.15 -2.32 21.37
N TRP A 151 -21.01 -2.27 20.36
CA TRP A 151 -22.22 -3.07 20.26
C TRP A 151 -21.98 -4.44 19.63
N VAL A 152 -20.86 -4.64 18.90
CA VAL A 152 -20.40 -5.96 18.40
C VAL A 152 -19.60 -6.69 19.47
N ASN A 153 -18.53 -6.04 19.98
CA ASN A 153 -17.59 -6.68 20.91
C ASN A 153 -18.14 -6.59 22.35
N ARG A 154 -18.83 -7.63 22.76
CA ARG A 154 -19.56 -7.73 24.05
C ARG A 154 -19.25 -9.06 24.73
N SER A 155 -19.28 -9.07 26.05
CA SER A 155 -19.05 -10.30 26.83
C SER A 155 -20.12 -11.36 26.65
N ASP A 156 -21.32 -11.00 26.20
CA ASP A 156 -22.48 -11.87 25.91
C ASP A 156 -22.71 -12.04 24.40
N PHE A 157 -21.64 -11.93 23.59
CA PHE A 157 -21.67 -12.01 22.13
C PHE A 157 -22.42 -13.23 21.60
N ASP A 158 -22.19 -14.40 22.22
CA ASP A 158 -22.80 -15.69 21.88
C ASP A 158 -24.33 -15.76 22.03
N THR A 159 -24.92 -14.83 22.76
CA THR A 159 -26.37 -14.74 22.99
C THR A 159 -26.99 -13.44 22.49
N ALA A 160 -26.17 -12.37 22.40
CA ALA A 160 -26.61 -11.05 21.95
C ALA A 160 -26.59 -10.90 20.41
N TYR A 161 -26.11 -11.87 19.66
CA TYR A 161 -25.96 -11.76 18.20
C TYR A 161 -27.24 -11.39 17.43
N PRO A 162 -28.48 -11.72 17.86
CA PRO A 162 -29.68 -11.22 17.18
C PRO A 162 -29.85 -9.69 17.31
N GLU A 163 -29.56 -9.12 18.51
CA GLU A 163 -29.58 -7.67 18.74
C GLU A 163 -28.46 -6.98 17.97
N ILE A 164 -27.25 -7.56 17.97
CA ILE A 164 -26.12 -7.11 17.18
C ILE A 164 -26.49 -7.10 15.69
N GLY A 165 -27.18 -8.11 15.20
CA GLY A 165 -27.63 -8.22 13.81
C GLY A 165 -28.60 -7.10 13.40
N GLU A 166 -29.52 -6.67 14.27
CA GLU A 166 -30.42 -5.54 13.98
C GLU A 166 -29.64 -4.24 13.72
N GLU A 167 -28.62 -3.94 14.55
CA GLU A 167 -27.78 -2.76 14.36
C GLU A 167 -26.87 -2.91 13.15
N LEU A 168 -26.26 -4.09 12.95
CA LEU A 168 -25.38 -4.40 11.81
C LEU A 168 -26.12 -4.22 10.47
N GLN A 169 -27.33 -4.76 10.36
CA GLN A 169 -28.17 -4.60 9.19
C GLN A 169 -28.46 -3.13 8.90
N ALA A 170 -28.93 -2.38 9.90
CA ALA A 170 -29.27 -0.96 9.73
C ALA A 170 -28.07 -0.10 9.35
N VAL A 171 -26.86 -0.43 9.83
CA VAL A 171 -25.60 0.25 9.47
C VAL A 171 -25.20 -0.08 8.04
N TRP A 172 -25.20 -1.38 7.66
CA TRP A 172 -24.82 -1.79 6.32
C TRP A 172 -25.80 -1.38 5.22
N GLU A 173 -27.10 -1.28 5.52
CA GLU A 173 -28.08 -0.70 4.58
C GLU A 173 -27.69 0.73 4.18
N GLN A 174 -27.25 1.57 5.14
CA GLN A 174 -26.84 2.94 4.90
C GLN A 174 -25.48 3.04 4.19
N ILE A 175 -24.51 2.18 4.56
CA ILE A 175 -23.20 2.13 3.90
C ILE A 175 -23.36 1.67 2.44
N ALA A 176 -24.14 0.61 2.21
CA ALA A 176 -24.42 0.10 0.87
C ALA A 176 -25.13 1.14 -0.02
N ASP A 177 -26.04 1.93 0.54
CA ASP A 177 -26.67 3.04 -0.17
C ASP A 177 -25.68 4.16 -0.50
N LEU A 178 -24.83 4.55 0.46
CA LEU A 178 -23.87 5.63 0.30
C LEU A 178 -22.86 5.37 -0.83
N PHE A 179 -22.44 4.12 -0.97
CA PHE A 179 -21.40 3.71 -1.89
C PHE A 179 -21.90 2.85 -3.06
N ALA A 180 -23.21 2.89 -3.35
CA ALA A 180 -23.80 2.07 -4.39
C ALA A 180 -23.14 2.23 -5.76
N ASP A 181 -22.83 3.47 -6.14
CA ASP A 181 -22.30 3.84 -7.45
C ASP A 181 -20.75 3.66 -7.57
N TYR A 182 -20.07 3.25 -6.48
CA TYR A 182 -18.65 2.91 -6.52
C TYR A 182 -18.47 1.52 -7.11
N ASP A 183 -17.54 1.37 -8.03
CA ASP A 183 -17.26 0.13 -8.74
C ASP A 183 -16.55 -0.93 -7.86
N GLN A 184 -16.01 -1.98 -8.48
CA GLN A 184 -15.38 -3.08 -7.76
C GLN A 184 -14.01 -2.76 -7.13
N HIS A 185 -13.47 -1.54 -7.26
CA HIS A 185 -12.34 -1.11 -6.46
C HIS A 185 -12.71 -0.93 -4.97
N LEU A 186 -13.99 -0.67 -4.65
CA LEU A 186 -14.45 -0.60 -3.27
C LEU A 186 -14.99 -1.95 -2.78
N ILE A 187 -14.43 -2.41 -1.68
CA ILE A 187 -14.68 -3.70 -1.02
C ILE A 187 -15.28 -3.43 0.35
N PHE A 188 -16.29 -4.19 0.74
CA PHE A 188 -16.88 -4.10 2.06
C PHE A 188 -16.45 -5.28 2.93
N GLU A 189 -15.97 -5.00 4.13
CA GLU A 189 -15.66 -6.00 5.16
C GLU A 189 -16.68 -5.89 6.29
N GLY A 190 -17.45 -6.94 6.50
CA GLY A 190 -18.64 -6.94 7.35
C GLY A 190 -18.38 -6.49 8.79
N MET A 191 -17.34 -7.00 9.39
CA MET A 191 -16.87 -6.68 10.74
C MET A 191 -15.35 -6.85 10.81
N ASN A 192 -14.69 -6.19 11.78
CA ASN A 192 -13.24 -6.30 11.99
C ASN A 192 -12.85 -7.60 12.72
N GLU A 193 -13.00 -7.62 14.03
CA GLU A 193 -12.64 -8.73 14.93
C GLU A 193 -13.77 -9.01 15.92
N PRO A 194 -14.92 -9.52 15.44
CA PRO A 194 -16.08 -9.76 16.29
C PRO A 194 -15.78 -10.84 17.31
N ARG A 195 -16.01 -10.55 18.62
CA ARG A 195 -15.62 -11.43 19.71
C ARG A 195 -16.38 -11.20 21.01
N ALA A 196 -16.33 -12.18 21.90
CA ALA A 196 -16.85 -12.11 23.27
C ALA A 196 -15.84 -11.39 24.18
N GLU A 197 -15.75 -10.06 24.08
CA GLU A 197 -14.77 -9.21 24.74
C GLU A 197 -14.84 -9.32 26.28
N GLY A 198 -13.69 -9.36 26.94
CA GLY A 198 -13.57 -9.44 28.39
C GLY A 198 -13.86 -10.82 28.99
N THR A 199 -14.06 -11.85 28.17
CA THR A 199 -14.25 -13.23 28.63
C THR A 199 -12.96 -14.05 28.57
N ALA A 200 -12.97 -15.24 29.20
CA ALA A 200 -11.84 -16.18 29.10
C ALA A 200 -11.64 -16.73 27.68
N HIS A 201 -12.61 -16.56 26.81
CA HIS A 201 -12.64 -17.06 25.43
C HIS A 201 -12.55 -15.95 24.38
N GLU A 202 -12.17 -14.74 24.81
CA GLU A 202 -12.11 -13.56 23.95
C GLU A 202 -11.37 -13.80 22.63
N TRP A 203 -10.22 -14.48 22.69
CA TRP A 203 -9.37 -14.71 21.50
C TRP A 203 -9.47 -16.12 20.92
N THR A 204 -10.19 -17.02 21.57
CA THR A 204 -10.28 -18.41 21.11
C THR A 204 -11.67 -18.80 20.61
N GLY A 205 -12.70 -18.14 21.13
CA GLY A 205 -14.09 -18.51 20.86
C GLY A 205 -14.46 -19.91 21.30
N TYR A 206 -15.66 -20.31 20.98
CA TYR A 206 -16.26 -21.64 21.10
C TYR A 206 -17.44 -21.74 20.16
N GLN A 207 -18.09 -22.91 20.06
CA GLN A 207 -19.05 -23.19 18.97
C GLN A 207 -20.20 -22.15 18.89
N GLU A 208 -20.78 -21.76 20.02
CA GLU A 208 -21.88 -20.78 20.04
C GLU A 208 -21.42 -19.39 19.54
N CYS A 209 -20.17 -19.01 19.80
CA CYS A 209 -19.58 -17.79 19.20
C CYS A 209 -19.39 -17.93 17.69
N TYR A 210 -18.97 -19.11 17.22
CA TYR A 210 -18.80 -19.36 15.78
C TYR A 210 -20.15 -19.36 15.05
N ASP A 211 -21.20 -19.92 15.68
CA ASP A 211 -22.58 -19.90 15.15
C ASP A 211 -23.11 -18.45 15.08
N ALA A 212 -22.78 -17.62 16.08
CA ALA A 212 -23.12 -16.19 16.06
C ALA A 212 -22.43 -15.44 14.92
N ILE A 213 -21.14 -15.72 14.66
CA ILE A 213 -20.42 -15.14 13.51
C ILE A 213 -21.09 -15.55 12.20
N ALA A 214 -21.37 -16.83 12.01
CA ALA A 214 -22.00 -17.32 10.80
C ALA A 214 -23.37 -16.65 10.54
N TYR A 215 -24.14 -16.38 11.58
CA TYR A 215 -25.39 -15.62 11.47
C TYR A 215 -25.15 -14.17 11.04
N LEU A 216 -24.19 -13.47 11.66
CA LEU A 216 -23.90 -12.08 11.36
C LEU A 216 -23.30 -11.89 9.95
N ASP A 217 -22.44 -12.80 9.52
CA ASP A 217 -21.88 -12.81 8.17
C ASP A 217 -22.97 -13.06 7.11
N GLN A 218 -23.89 -14.01 7.38
CA GLN A 218 -25.06 -14.25 6.51
C GLN A 218 -25.89 -12.98 6.38
N LEU A 219 -26.21 -12.32 7.51
CA LEU A 219 -27.02 -11.12 7.54
C LEU A 219 -26.36 -9.95 6.81
N PHE A 220 -25.05 -9.76 6.98
CA PHE A 220 -24.27 -8.75 6.25
C PHE A 220 -24.35 -8.94 4.73
N VAL A 221 -24.05 -10.16 4.27
CA VAL A 221 -24.08 -10.48 2.83
C VAL A 221 -25.48 -10.32 2.26
N GLU A 222 -26.51 -10.84 2.93
CA GLU A 222 -27.91 -10.66 2.52
C GLU A 222 -28.28 -9.18 2.43
N THR A 223 -27.89 -8.36 3.42
CA THR A 223 -28.19 -6.93 3.46
C THR A 223 -27.61 -6.19 2.27
N VAL A 224 -26.33 -6.39 1.97
CA VAL A 224 -25.69 -5.71 0.84
C VAL A 224 -26.27 -6.20 -0.50
N ARG A 225 -26.51 -7.51 -0.67
CA ARG A 225 -27.07 -8.06 -1.91
C ARG A 225 -28.53 -7.66 -2.11
N ALA A 226 -29.34 -7.63 -1.05
CA ALA A 226 -30.73 -7.18 -1.11
C ALA A 226 -30.86 -5.67 -1.44
N ASN A 227 -29.87 -4.85 -1.11
CA ASN A 227 -29.84 -3.46 -1.51
C ASN A 227 -29.93 -3.30 -3.04
N GLY A 228 -29.19 -4.11 -3.80
CA GLY A 228 -29.29 -4.26 -5.25
C GLY A 228 -29.02 -2.99 -6.08
N LYS A 229 -28.59 -1.89 -5.45
CA LYS A 229 -28.28 -0.63 -6.13
C LYS A 229 -26.85 -0.62 -6.65
N GLY A 230 -26.63 0.04 -7.79
CA GLY A 230 -25.31 0.23 -8.37
C GLY A 230 -24.55 -1.10 -8.48
N HIS A 231 -23.33 -1.13 -7.93
CA HIS A 231 -22.42 -2.27 -7.99
C HIS A 231 -22.53 -3.23 -6.79
N ASN A 232 -23.50 -3.05 -5.89
CA ASN A 232 -23.62 -3.88 -4.69
C ASN A 232 -23.90 -5.36 -4.97
N ASN A 233 -24.43 -5.71 -6.14
CA ASN A 233 -24.67 -7.10 -6.55
C ASN A 233 -23.37 -7.83 -6.94
N GLU A 234 -22.35 -7.12 -7.39
CA GLU A 234 -21.07 -7.69 -7.85
C GLU A 234 -19.88 -7.33 -6.97
N ARG A 235 -20.05 -6.38 -6.04
CA ARG A 235 -19.02 -5.94 -5.10
C ARG A 235 -18.45 -7.12 -4.31
N MET A 236 -17.12 -7.17 -4.16
CA MET A 236 -16.49 -8.13 -3.27
C MET A 236 -16.84 -7.78 -1.82
N LEU A 237 -17.31 -8.79 -1.08
CA LEU A 237 -17.61 -8.71 0.35
C LEU A 237 -16.62 -9.59 1.11
N MET A 238 -16.07 -9.07 2.22
CA MET A 238 -15.17 -9.81 3.09
C MET A 238 -15.87 -10.15 4.40
N ILE A 239 -15.77 -11.41 4.81
CA ILE A 239 -16.34 -11.91 6.06
C ILE A 239 -15.20 -12.41 6.98
N PRO A 240 -15.16 -12.01 8.25
CA PRO A 240 -14.18 -12.54 9.20
C PRO A 240 -14.66 -13.87 9.81
N GLY A 241 -13.72 -14.68 10.29
CA GLY A 241 -14.03 -15.64 11.34
C GLY A 241 -14.04 -14.96 12.72
N TYR A 242 -14.27 -15.73 13.78
CA TYR A 242 -14.22 -15.22 15.15
C TYR A 242 -12.86 -14.53 15.43
N ALA A 243 -12.92 -13.28 15.88
CA ALA A 243 -11.75 -12.40 16.10
C ALA A 243 -10.82 -12.30 14.88
N ALA A 244 -11.30 -12.50 13.66
CA ALA A 244 -10.53 -12.63 12.42
C ALA A 244 -9.29 -13.54 12.55
N SER A 245 -9.35 -14.52 13.46
CA SER A 245 -8.23 -15.33 13.91
C SER A 245 -7.69 -16.26 12.83
N SER A 246 -6.35 -16.34 12.72
CA SER A 246 -5.62 -17.26 11.85
C SER A 246 -5.63 -18.73 12.35
N SER A 247 -6.23 -19.01 13.51
CA SER A 247 -6.22 -20.35 14.08
C SER A 247 -7.04 -21.34 13.23
N ALA A 248 -6.54 -22.57 13.10
CA ALA A 248 -7.18 -23.61 12.30
C ALA A 248 -8.63 -23.94 12.74
N ASN A 249 -8.95 -23.79 14.02
CA ASN A 249 -10.29 -24.04 14.54
C ASN A 249 -11.27 -22.97 14.06
N VAL A 250 -10.87 -21.70 14.12
CA VAL A 250 -11.69 -20.59 13.60
C VAL A 250 -11.84 -20.70 12.10
N LEU A 251 -10.75 -20.89 11.35
CA LEU A 251 -10.81 -21.02 9.89
C LEU A 251 -11.76 -22.15 9.43
N LYS A 252 -11.78 -23.28 10.15
CA LYS A 252 -12.69 -24.40 9.84
C LYS A 252 -14.15 -24.11 10.19
N SER A 253 -14.44 -23.20 11.10
CA SER A 253 -15.79 -22.87 11.53
C SER A 253 -16.46 -21.84 10.61
N ILE A 254 -15.72 -21.18 9.72
CA ILE A 254 -16.28 -20.20 8.80
C ILE A 254 -17.25 -20.87 7.84
N VAL A 255 -18.44 -20.33 7.77
CA VAL A 255 -19.52 -20.77 6.87
C VAL A 255 -19.69 -19.71 5.79
N ILE A 256 -19.62 -20.11 4.53
CA ILE A 256 -19.89 -19.19 3.41
C ILE A 256 -21.38 -18.86 3.38
N PRO A 257 -21.77 -17.58 3.41
CA PRO A 257 -23.17 -17.18 3.31
C PRO A 257 -23.84 -17.67 2.03
N THR A 258 -25.15 -17.81 2.08
CA THR A 258 -25.95 -18.25 0.92
C THR A 258 -26.93 -17.17 0.50
N ILE A 259 -27.18 -17.07 -0.81
CA ILE A 259 -28.26 -16.27 -1.40
C ILE A 259 -29.14 -17.21 -2.23
N ASP A 260 -30.44 -17.20 -2.00
CA ASP A 260 -31.40 -18.07 -2.67
C ASP A 260 -31.07 -19.59 -2.57
N GLY A 261 -30.33 -19.97 -1.52
CA GLY A 261 -29.95 -21.36 -1.24
C GLY A 261 -28.66 -21.84 -1.91
N GLU A 262 -27.97 -20.97 -2.65
CA GLU A 262 -26.67 -21.24 -3.25
C GLU A 262 -25.59 -20.40 -2.52
N GLU A 263 -24.34 -20.88 -2.49
CA GLU A 263 -23.22 -20.08 -1.91
C GLU A 263 -23.12 -18.72 -2.59
N ALA A 264 -23.02 -17.66 -1.78
CA ALA A 264 -22.94 -16.30 -2.28
C ALA A 264 -21.65 -16.08 -3.09
N THR A 265 -21.78 -15.51 -4.27
CA THR A 265 -20.64 -15.15 -5.13
C THR A 265 -19.95 -13.87 -4.64
N ASN A 266 -18.69 -13.70 -5.03
CA ASN A 266 -17.87 -12.54 -4.68
C ASN A 266 -17.78 -12.30 -3.15
N VAL A 267 -17.58 -13.39 -2.40
CA VAL A 267 -17.29 -13.38 -0.97
C VAL A 267 -15.85 -13.84 -0.77
N ALA A 268 -15.08 -13.11 0.02
CA ALA A 268 -13.73 -13.44 0.46
C ALA A 268 -13.67 -13.58 1.98
N ILE A 269 -12.70 -14.35 2.47
CA ILE A 269 -12.46 -14.50 3.91
C ILE A 269 -11.45 -13.46 4.37
N SER A 270 -11.75 -12.73 5.45
CA SER A 270 -10.81 -11.83 6.14
C SER A 270 -10.12 -12.57 7.29
N VAL A 271 -8.79 -12.50 7.32
CA VAL A 271 -7.95 -13.11 8.35
C VAL A 271 -6.90 -12.11 8.83
N HIS A 272 -6.67 -12.02 10.13
CA HIS A 272 -5.57 -11.24 10.69
C HIS A 272 -4.42 -12.16 11.11
N CYS A 273 -3.19 -11.77 10.79
CA CYS A 273 -2.01 -12.57 11.04
C CYS A 273 -0.85 -11.75 11.61
N TYR A 274 -0.61 -11.90 12.90
CA TYR A 274 0.54 -11.35 13.61
C TYR A 274 1.42 -12.47 14.14
N SER A 275 2.01 -13.25 13.23
CA SER A 275 2.81 -14.42 13.56
C SER A 275 4.28 -14.28 13.15
N PRO A 276 5.26 -14.66 14.02
CA PRO A 276 5.08 -15.12 15.39
C PRO A 276 4.62 -13.99 16.33
N TYR A 277 3.65 -14.25 17.21
CA TYR A 277 3.04 -13.24 18.08
C TYR A 277 4.07 -12.43 18.89
N ASN A 278 5.06 -13.12 19.49
CA ASN A 278 6.09 -12.48 20.30
C ASN A 278 6.99 -11.50 19.52
N PHE A 279 7.11 -11.68 18.21
CA PHE A 279 7.85 -10.79 17.31
C PHE A 279 6.97 -9.71 16.71
N CYS A 280 5.72 -10.06 16.38
CA CYS A 280 4.84 -9.17 15.61
C CYS A 280 4.10 -8.15 16.48
N LEU A 281 3.64 -8.53 17.69
CA LEU A 281 2.80 -7.69 18.55
C LEU A 281 3.36 -7.45 19.96
N SER A 282 4.37 -8.23 20.39
CA SER A 282 4.91 -8.11 21.72
C SER A 282 6.41 -7.82 21.70
N ASP A 283 6.93 -7.16 22.74
CA ASP A 283 8.36 -6.82 22.84
C ASP A 283 9.22 -8.01 23.30
N ASN A 284 8.68 -9.24 23.29
CA ASN A 284 9.36 -10.40 23.87
C ASN A 284 10.39 -11.06 22.93
N GLN A 285 10.33 -10.75 21.63
CA GLN A 285 11.25 -11.26 20.61
C GLN A 285 11.68 -10.13 19.67
N THR A 286 12.99 -9.94 19.51
CA THR A 286 13.57 -8.89 18.66
C THR A 286 14.25 -9.42 17.40
N THR A 287 14.27 -10.75 17.22
CA THR A 287 14.92 -11.41 16.09
C THR A 287 13.92 -12.28 15.33
N PHE A 288 14.11 -12.35 14.02
CA PHE A 288 13.41 -13.26 13.12
C PHE A 288 14.42 -13.84 12.13
N ASP A 289 14.45 -15.15 11.99
CA ASP A 289 15.28 -15.87 11.02
C ASP A 289 14.38 -16.71 10.09
N PRO A 290 14.25 -16.36 8.81
CA PRO A 290 13.40 -17.07 7.86
C PRO A 290 13.84 -18.53 7.63
N THR A 291 15.08 -18.89 8.00
CA THR A 291 15.58 -20.27 7.94
C THR A 291 15.24 -21.08 9.19
N ASN A 292 14.87 -20.40 10.29
CA ASN A 292 14.48 -21.06 11.54
C ASN A 292 13.01 -21.49 11.48
N SER A 293 12.77 -22.79 11.55
CA SER A 293 11.42 -23.34 11.54
C SER A 293 10.55 -22.89 12.71
N ALA A 294 11.12 -22.50 13.85
CA ALA A 294 10.36 -21.98 14.98
C ALA A 294 9.78 -20.59 14.68
N ASP A 295 10.47 -19.77 13.88
CA ASP A 295 10.02 -18.44 13.51
C ASP A 295 9.00 -18.48 12.34
N THR A 296 9.04 -19.52 11.49
CA THR A 296 8.24 -19.60 10.26
C THR A 296 7.06 -20.57 10.31
N ALA A 297 7.00 -21.45 11.33
CA ALA A 297 6.03 -22.55 11.39
C ALA A 297 4.57 -22.05 11.34
N ASP A 298 4.23 -21.02 12.12
CA ASP A 298 2.86 -20.51 12.21
C ASP A 298 2.41 -19.87 10.88
N ILE A 299 3.30 -19.15 10.20
CA ILE A 299 3.02 -18.55 8.88
C ILE A 299 2.78 -19.64 7.85
N LYS A 300 3.65 -20.65 7.78
CA LYS A 300 3.49 -21.80 6.87
C LYS A 300 2.21 -22.57 7.15
N GLN A 301 1.89 -22.79 8.43
CA GLN A 301 0.67 -23.50 8.81
C GLN A 301 -0.59 -22.71 8.42
N LEU A 302 -0.58 -21.40 8.61
CA LEU A 302 -1.66 -20.52 8.17
C LEU A 302 -1.88 -20.65 6.67
N MET A 303 -0.84 -20.48 5.86
CA MET A 303 -0.97 -20.55 4.40
C MET A 303 -1.42 -21.94 3.91
N SER A 304 -0.94 -23.00 4.54
CA SER A 304 -1.41 -24.36 4.28
C SER A 304 -2.90 -24.53 4.60
N ASN A 305 -3.38 -23.96 5.73
CA ASN A 305 -4.78 -23.99 6.11
C ASN A 305 -5.66 -23.19 5.16
N ILE A 306 -5.23 -21.96 4.83
CA ILE A 306 -5.92 -21.09 3.85
C ILE A 306 -6.07 -21.83 2.52
N ASN A 307 -5.01 -22.40 2.01
CA ASN A 307 -5.05 -23.15 0.77
C ASN A 307 -6.02 -24.34 0.83
N ALA A 308 -5.91 -25.15 1.89
CA ALA A 308 -6.72 -26.37 2.03
C ALA A 308 -8.21 -26.10 2.29
N PHE A 309 -8.55 -25.04 3.03
CA PHE A 309 -9.94 -24.78 3.42
C PHE A 309 -10.69 -23.91 2.43
N PHE A 310 -9.98 -23.01 1.71
CA PHE A 310 -10.58 -21.96 0.89
C PHE A 310 -10.06 -21.94 -0.55
N LEU A 311 -8.77 -21.69 -0.82
CA LEU A 311 -8.27 -21.44 -2.17
C LEU A 311 -8.51 -22.61 -3.13
N THR A 312 -8.34 -23.86 -2.68
CA THR A 312 -8.63 -25.06 -3.48
C THR A 312 -10.11 -25.24 -3.85
N LYS A 313 -10.99 -24.45 -3.21
CA LYS A 313 -12.43 -24.41 -3.50
C LYS A 313 -12.84 -23.18 -4.29
N GLY A 314 -11.88 -22.33 -4.68
CA GLY A 314 -12.16 -21.08 -5.37
C GLY A 314 -12.67 -19.95 -4.47
N ILE A 315 -12.48 -20.07 -3.14
CA ILE A 315 -12.86 -19.03 -2.17
C ILE A 315 -11.62 -18.20 -1.88
N PRO A 316 -11.59 -16.89 -2.23
CA PRO A 316 -10.46 -16.03 -1.98
C PRO A 316 -10.31 -15.67 -0.50
N VAL A 317 -9.08 -15.38 -0.09
CA VAL A 317 -8.75 -14.96 1.26
C VAL A 317 -7.92 -13.68 1.20
N VAL A 318 -8.19 -12.75 2.09
CA VAL A 318 -7.40 -11.53 2.29
C VAL A 318 -6.82 -11.55 3.72
N ILE A 319 -5.53 -11.33 3.86
CA ILE A 319 -4.96 -11.04 5.17
C ILE A 319 -5.18 -9.56 5.43
N GLY A 320 -6.30 -9.23 6.12
CA GLY A 320 -6.76 -7.87 6.38
C GLY A 320 -5.85 -7.07 7.30
N GLU A 321 -5.11 -7.77 8.19
CA GLU A 321 -4.09 -7.17 9.03
C GLU A 321 -2.89 -8.09 9.20
N CYS A 322 -1.69 -7.51 9.09
CA CYS A 322 -0.42 -8.16 9.40
C CYS A 322 0.64 -7.10 9.73
N GLY A 323 1.77 -7.52 10.26
CA GLY A 323 2.88 -6.61 10.54
C GLY A 323 3.76 -7.12 11.66
N CYS A 324 4.86 -6.40 11.90
CA CYS A 324 5.72 -6.66 13.04
C CYS A 324 6.16 -5.34 13.69
N THR A 325 6.08 -5.33 15.04
CA THR A 325 6.37 -4.13 15.83
C THR A 325 7.87 -3.77 15.80
N ASN A 326 8.17 -2.47 15.93
CA ASN A 326 9.52 -2.03 16.17
C ASN A 326 9.88 -2.29 17.65
N SER A 327 10.70 -3.29 17.91
CA SER A 327 11.19 -3.65 19.24
C SER A 327 12.70 -3.47 19.30
N GLY A 328 13.17 -2.45 20.02
CA GLY A 328 14.60 -2.16 20.19
C GLY A 328 15.33 -1.78 18.89
N ASN A 329 14.64 -1.20 17.91
CA ASN A 329 15.17 -0.86 16.58
C ASN A 329 15.67 -2.10 15.80
N ASN A 330 14.89 -3.15 15.78
CA ASN A 330 15.18 -4.44 15.14
C ASN A 330 14.93 -4.45 13.62
N THR A 331 15.32 -3.38 12.92
CA THR A 331 15.00 -3.16 11.49
C THR A 331 15.39 -4.34 10.61
N ALA A 332 16.58 -4.91 10.76
CA ALA A 332 17.03 -6.04 9.95
C ALA A 332 16.14 -7.28 10.11
N ALA A 333 15.72 -7.59 11.35
CA ALA A 333 14.80 -8.69 11.61
C ALA A 333 13.39 -8.44 11.03
N ARG A 334 12.93 -7.18 11.08
CA ARG A 334 11.67 -6.77 10.47
C ARG A 334 11.73 -6.87 8.95
N VAL A 335 12.82 -6.43 8.32
CA VAL A 335 13.04 -6.62 6.87
C VAL A 335 12.97 -8.10 6.51
N ALA A 336 13.65 -8.97 7.24
CA ALA A 336 13.60 -10.41 7.00
C ALA A 336 12.17 -10.97 7.12
N TRP A 337 11.39 -10.50 8.11
CA TRP A 337 10.00 -10.91 8.28
C TRP A 337 9.13 -10.41 7.13
N PHE A 338 9.24 -9.13 6.74
CA PHE A 338 8.44 -8.56 5.66
C PHE A 338 8.73 -9.21 4.31
N THR A 339 10.00 -9.49 4.01
CA THR A 339 10.39 -10.26 2.83
C THR A 339 9.75 -11.64 2.85
N TYR A 340 9.98 -12.39 3.92
CA TYR A 340 9.47 -13.76 4.03
C TYR A 340 7.94 -13.83 3.98
N PHE A 341 7.25 -12.96 4.72
CA PHE A 341 5.79 -12.92 4.76
C PHE A 341 5.21 -12.45 3.43
N GLY A 342 5.82 -11.42 2.83
CA GLY A 342 5.43 -10.87 1.54
C GLY A 342 5.54 -11.90 0.41
N GLU A 343 6.67 -12.60 0.31
CA GLU A 343 6.90 -13.68 -0.66
C GLU A 343 5.94 -14.86 -0.43
N THR A 344 5.82 -15.31 0.83
CA THR A 344 4.96 -16.46 1.17
C THR A 344 3.49 -16.17 0.80
N THR A 345 2.96 -15.00 1.12
CA THR A 345 1.57 -14.66 0.77
C THR A 345 1.38 -14.48 -0.74
N ALA A 346 2.38 -13.96 -1.44
CA ALA A 346 2.34 -13.82 -2.90
C ALA A 346 2.37 -15.18 -3.62
N GLU A 347 3.13 -16.16 -3.12
CA GLU A 347 3.16 -17.53 -3.66
C GLU A 347 1.76 -18.18 -3.69
N TYR A 348 0.90 -17.86 -2.71
CA TYR A 348 -0.47 -18.36 -2.65
C TYR A 348 -1.51 -17.44 -3.33
N GLY A 349 -1.10 -16.30 -3.90
CA GLY A 349 -2.02 -15.32 -4.46
C GLY A 349 -2.91 -14.63 -3.42
N VAL A 350 -2.46 -14.56 -2.16
CA VAL A 350 -3.21 -13.97 -1.04
C VAL A 350 -2.75 -12.54 -0.80
N PRO A 351 -3.60 -11.52 -1.03
CA PRO A 351 -3.27 -10.16 -0.68
C PRO A 351 -3.10 -10.02 0.83
N ALA A 352 -2.13 -9.20 1.23
CA ALA A 352 -1.84 -8.92 2.64
C ALA A 352 -1.74 -7.42 2.87
N ILE A 353 -2.42 -6.94 3.93
CA ILE A 353 -2.57 -5.52 4.23
C ILE A 353 -1.80 -5.23 5.53
N VAL A 354 -0.69 -4.49 5.43
CA VAL A 354 0.12 -4.17 6.60
C VAL A 354 -0.60 -3.20 7.54
N TRP A 355 -0.56 -3.46 8.84
CA TRP A 355 -1.14 -2.59 9.86
C TRP A 355 -0.20 -1.43 10.20
N ASP A 356 -0.68 -0.19 10.05
CA ASP A 356 -0.01 1.02 10.55
C ASP A 356 -0.96 1.76 11.49
N ASN A 357 -0.57 1.91 12.74
CA ASN A 357 -1.31 2.71 13.73
C ASN A 357 -0.71 4.11 13.95
N GLY A 358 0.30 4.50 13.18
CA GLY A 358 1.01 5.76 13.32
C GLY A 358 1.92 5.86 14.54
N ALA A 359 1.97 4.82 15.37
CA ALA A 359 2.80 4.82 16.57
C ALA A 359 4.27 4.62 16.23
N GLY A 360 5.05 5.69 16.35
CA GLY A 360 6.50 5.63 16.31
C GLY A 360 7.08 5.19 17.65
N GLY A 361 8.33 4.76 17.64
CA GLY A 361 9.02 4.30 18.84
C GLY A 361 9.64 2.93 18.64
N SER A 362 10.24 2.39 19.72
CA SER A 362 10.95 1.11 19.68
C SER A 362 10.75 0.27 20.93
N SER A 363 9.66 0.51 21.67
CA SER A 363 9.31 -0.24 22.87
C SER A 363 7.83 -0.06 23.22
N GLY A 364 7.26 -1.00 23.96
CA GLY A 364 5.88 -0.94 24.46
C GLY A 364 4.87 -1.69 23.60
N GLY A 365 5.32 -2.50 22.62
CA GLY A 365 4.46 -3.20 21.68
C GLY A 365 3.82 -2.27 20.64
N GLU A 366 3.24 -2.83 19.60
CA GLU A 366 2.42 -2.12 18.60
C GLU A 366 3.01 -0.81 18.03
N CYS A 367 4.32 -0.77 17.82
CA CYS A 367 5.00 0.36 17.16
C CYS A 367 5.03 0.11 15.65
N HIS A 368 3.93 0.46 14.97
CA HIS A 368 3.71 0.22 13.55
C HIS A 368 3.54 1.55 12.81
N LYS A 369 4.64 2.26 12.59
CA LYS A 369 4.65 3.47 11.77
C LYS A 369 5.52 3.25 10.55
N TYR A 370 4.94 3.41 9.35
CA TYR A 370 5.64 3.28 8.08
C TYR A 370 5.68 4.57 7.27
N PHE A 371 4.72 5.48 7.51
CA PHE A 371 4.64 6.78 6.84
C PHE A 371 4.58 7.94 7.84
N GLU A 372 5.10 9.10 7.42
CA GLU A 372 4.72 10.37 8.01
C GLU A 372 3.36 10.77 7.43
N ARG A 373 2.30 10.61 8.23
CA ARG A 373 0.92 10.71 7.74
C ARG A 373 0.48 12.09 7.25
N ARG A 374 1.23 13.14 7.59
CA ARG A 374 0.91 14.50 7.12
C ARG A 374 1.42 14.75 5.70
N THR A 375 2.49 14.10 5.32
CA THR A 375 3.21 14.34 4.06
C THR A 375 3.19 13.15 3.11
N GLY A 376 2.75 11.97 3.56
CA GLY A 376 2.82 10.74 2.79
C GLY A 376 4.23 10.14 2.64
N GLU A 377 5.24 10.75 3.26
CA GLU A 377 6.63 10.28 3.16
C GLU A 377 6.84 8.95 3.88
N PRO A 378 7.47 7.95 3.27
CA PRO A 378 7.81 6.70 3.92
C PRO A 378 8.93 6.91 4.96
N VAL A 379 8.68 6.56 6.23
CA VAL A 379 9.68 6.60 7.31
C VAL A 379 10.36 5.25 7.55
N ALA A 380 9.87 4.20 6.89
CA ALA A 380 10.38 2.84 6.98
C ALA A 380 10.49 2.19 5.58
N LEU A 381 11.12 2.88 4.65
CA LEU A 381 11.17 2.49 3.24
C LEU A 381 11.72 1.07 3.03
N GLU A 382 12.76 0.67 3.77
CA GLU A 382 13.34 -0.69 3.69
C GLU A 382 12.30 -1.79 4.02
N LEU A 383 11.40 -1.53 4.97
CA LEU A 383 10.34 -2.48 5.34
C LEU A 383 9.24 -2.53 4.29
N ILE A 384 8.87 -1.36 3.76
CA ILE A 384 7.87 -1.25 2.70
C ILE A 384 8.35 -2.01 1.46
N GLN A 385 9.58 -1.74 1.00
CA GLN A 385 10.18 -2.42 -0.14
C GLN A 385 10.28 -3.94 0.06
N ALA A 386 10.68 -4.38 1.25
CA ALA A 386 10.72 -5.79 1.61
C ALA A 386 9.33 -6.46 1.54
N PHE A 387 8.27 -5.74 1.88
CA PHE A 387 6.91 -6.26 1.88
C PHE A 387 6.25 -6.26 0.50
N VAL A 388 6.40 -5.16 -0.21
CA VAL A 388 5.76 -4.99 -1.53
C VAL A 388 6.43 -5.89 -2.59
N GLY A 389 7.69 -6.29 -2.35
CA GLY A 389 8.52 -7.03 -3.30
C GLY A 389 9.16 -6.08 -4.31
N ASP A 390 9.89 -6.64 -5.27
CA ASP A 390 10.38 -5.88 -6.42
C ASP A 390 9.18 -5.32 -7.19
N THR A 391 8.70 -4.19 -6.73
CA THR A 391 8.02 -3.28 -7.63
C THR A 391 9.05 -2.97 -8.71
N GLU A 392 8.68 -3.05 -9.97
CA GLU A 392 9.47 -2.50 -11.08
C GLU A 392 10.15 -1.25 -10.54
N LEU A 393 11.49 -1.22 -10.56
CA LEU A 393 12.26 -0.11 -10.00
C LEU A 393 11.80 1.15 -10.71
N ARG A 394 10.83 1.85 -10.08
CA ARG A 394 10.26 3.06 -10.66
C ARG A 394 11.32 4.14 -10.63
N ASP A 395 11.27 4.98 -11.64
CA ASP A 395 12.08 6.19 -11.67
C ASP A 395 11.87 6.99 -10.38
N THR A 396 12.95 7.48 -9.81
CA THR A 396 12.87 8.46 -8.73
C THR A 396 12.90 9.84 -9.37
N VAL A 397 11.86 10.63 -9.13
CA VAL A 397 11.78 12.03 -9.56
C VAL A 397 11.75 12.92 -8.34
N ILE A 398 12.62 13.90 -8.29
CA ILE A 398 12.71 14.88 -7.20
C ILE A 398 12.67 16.27 -7.85
N ASP A 399 11.53 16.94 -7.73
CA ASP A 399 11.24 18.23 -8.36
C ASP A 399 11.31 19.45 -7.43
N PHE A 400 11.35 19.25 -6.12
CA PHE A 400 11.34 20.28 -5.09
C PHE A 400 10.11 21.21 -5.06
N GLU A 401 9.10 20.99 -5.91
CA GLU A 401 7.92 21.86 -6.04
C GLU A 401 6.91 21.70 -4.89
N SER A 402 6.92 20.58 -4.22
CA SER A 402 6.06 20.31 -3.05
C SER A 402 6.44 21.09 -1.78
N VAL A 403 7.41 21.99 -1.92
CA VAL A 403 7.96 22.81 -0.84
C VAL A 403 7.04 24.00 -0.51
N VAL A 404 6.56 24.11 0.73
CA VAL A 404 5.67 25.19 1.17
C VAL A 404 6.42 26.51 1.39
N GLU A 405 5.85 27.61 0.90
CA GLU A 405 6.38 28.99 1.03
C GLU A 405 6.77 29.33 2.47
N GLY A 406 8.00 29.75 2.68
CA GLY A 406 8.53 30.26 3.96
C GLY A 406 8.93 29.18 4.95
N GLY A 407 8.82 27.91 4.60
CA GLY A 407 9.31 26.80 5.40
C GLY A 407 10.77 26.47 5.09
N THR A 408 11.58 26.24 6.09
CA THR A 408 12.70 25.32 5.97
C THR A 408 12.06 23.97 5.66
N THR A 409 12.04 23.64 4.41
CA THR A 409 11.29 22.51 3.93
C THR A 409 11.92 21.22 4.43
N THR A 410 11.08 20.32 4.80
CA THR A 410 11.46 18.96 5.14
C THR A 410 12.16 18.24 3.99
N LEU A 411 11.92 18.66 2.74
CA LEU A 411 12.57 18.19 1.53
C LEU A 411 14.07 18.53 1.46
N CYS A 412 14.48 19.67 1.96
CA CYS A 412 15.87 20.06 2.02
C CYS A 412 16.55 19.70 3.35
N SER A 413 15.85 18.99 4.24
CA SER A 413 16.47 18.43 5.44
C SER A 413 17.36 17.24 5.04
N PRO A 414 18.64 17.23 5.45
CA PRO A 414 19.58 16.16 5.09
C PRO A 414 19.14 14.74 5.46
N THR A 415 18.06 14.59 6.19
CA THR A 415 17.57 13.30 6.71
C THR A 415 16.31 12.79 6.02
N LYS A 416 15.64 13.56 5.14
CA LYS A 416 14.31 13.18 4.66
C LYS A 416 14.22 12.71 3.22
N GLU A 417 15.09 13.13 2.34
CA GLU A 417 15.05 12.78 0.90
C GLU A 417 16.28 11.97 0.45
N GLY A 418 16.91 11.26 1.35
CA GLY A 418 18.16 10.56 1.05
C GLY A 418 19.39 11.47 0.96
N PHE A 419 19.25 12.79 1.07
CA PHE A 419 20.39 13.72 1.14
C PHE A 419 20.98 13.77 2.56
N THR A 420 22.31 13.85 2.65
CA THR A 420 23.04 13.80 3.94
C THR A 420 23.83 15.06 4.29
N SER A 421 23.79 16.10 3.46
CA SER A 421 24.51 17.35 3.71
C SER A 421 23.74 18.28 4.66
N SER A 422 24.41 18.83 5.68
CA SER A 422 23.81 19.72 6.69
C SER A 422 23.54 21.16 6.21
N THR A 423 23.87 21.47 4.96
CA THR A 423 23.90 22.86 4.45
C THR A 423 23.06 23.06 3.21
N LEU A 424 22.22 22.10 2.88
CA LEU A 424 21.25 22.20 1.80
C LEU A 424 20.05 23.06 2.24
N ASN A 425 19.59 23.90 1.34
CA ASN A 425 18.32 24.59 1.47
C ASN A 425 17.71 24.83 0.09
N CYS A 426 16.38 24.91 0.03
CA CYS A 426 15.68 25.23 -1.20
C CYS A 426 15.67 26.75 -1.44
N ALA A 427 15.79 27.14 -2.68
CA ALA A 427 15.71 28.52 -3.11
C ALA A 427 14.34 28.76 -3.74
N PHE A 428 13.59 29.66 -3.12
CA PHE A 428 12.28 30.07 -3.60
C PHE A 428 12.38 30.90 -4.89
N ASN A 429 11.44 30.75 -5.80
CA ASN A 429 11.43 31.38 -7.13
C ASN A 429 12.66 31.08 -8.00
N VAL A 430 13.24 29.92 -7.80
CA VAL A 430 14.33 29.41 -8.63
C VAL A 430 14.00 27.98 -8.97
N ASN A 431 13.43 27.74 -10.12
CA ASN A 431 13.13 26.41 -10.64
C ASN A 431 13.47 26.34 -12.12
N HIS A 432 13.54 25.14 -12.63
CA HIS A 432 13.72 24.88 -14.05
C HIS A 432 12.39 24.86 -14.79
N THR A 433 11.31 24.42 -14.15
CA THR A 433 10.00 24.20 -14.77
C THR A 433 9.34 25.53 -15.16
N PRO A 434 9.20 25.87 -16.47
CA PRO A 434 8.82 27.22 -16.92
C PRO A 434 7.36 27.57 -16.62
N ASP A 435 6.50 26.59 -16.35
CA ASP A 435 5.06 26.76 -16.15
C ASP A 435 4.65 26.86 -14.67
N VAL A 436 5.60 26.71 -13.74
CA VAL A 436 5.37 26.81 -12.29
C VAL A 436 5.74 28.21 -11.83
N GLU A 437 4.72 29.02 -11.56
CA GLU A 437 4.88 30.35 -10.98
C GLU A 437 5.25 30.17 -9.50
N MET A 438 6.46 30.59 -9.07
CA MET A 438 6.98 30.47 -7.72
C MET A 438 7.50 29.06 -7.32
N GLY A 439 8.13 28.34 -8.22
CA GLY A 439 8.73 27.03 -7.94
C GLY A 439 10.04 27.08 -7.12
N PHE A 440 10.57 25.91 -6.80
CA PHE A 440 11.75 25.73 -5.96
C PHE A 440 12.82 24.90 -6.65
N ALA A 441 14.07 25.13 -6.27
CA ALA A 441 15.20 24.29 -6.62
C ALA A 441 16.13 24.11 -5.41
N LEU A 442 16.85 23.01 -5.36
CA LEU A 442 17.84 22.77 -4.33
C LEU A 442 19.05 23.69 -4.51
N LYS A 443 19.31 24.55 -3.54
CA LYS A 443 20.49 25.41 -3.51
C LYS A 443 21.63 24.70 -2.79
N VAL A 444 22.71 24.42 -3.49
CA VAL A 444 23.95 23.89 -2.94
C VAL A 444 24.93 25.04 -2.77
N GLN A 445 25.20 25.46 -1.52
CA GLN A 445 26.12 26.55 -1.22
C GLN A 445 27.51 26.00 -0.98
N SER A 446 28.49 26.58 -1.64
CA SER A 446 29.88 26.26 -1.45
C SER A 446 30.45 27.01 -0.24
N SER A 447 31.15 26.32 0.62
CA SER A 447 32.14 26.88 1.55
C SER A 447 33.51 26.27 1.26
N GLU A 448 34.57 26.80 1.76
CA GLU A 448 35.96 26.51 1.35
C GLU A 448 36.35 25.02 1.29
N ASP A 449 35.58 24.12 1.88
CA ASP A 449 35.82 22.68 1.88
C ASP A 449 34.56 21.89 1.49
N ASP A 450 34.57 21.27 0.31
CA ASP A 450 33.73 20.19 -0.15
C ASP A 450 32.22 20.28 0.15
N PHE A 451 31.54 21.09 -0.67
CA PHE A 451 30.11 21.18 -0.61
C PHE A 451 29.45 20.12 -1.48
N THR A 452 28.78 19.20 -0.88
CA THR A 452 28.25 18.00 -1.55
C THR A 452 26.80 17.75 -1.17
N ALA A 453 25.92 17.64 -2.16
CA ALA A 453 24.61 17.05 -2.00
C ALA A 453 24.73 15.56 -2.27
N LEU A 454 24.26 14.72 -1.35
CA LEU A 454 24.31 13.25 -1.46
C LEU A 454 22.90 12.69 -1.55
N LEU A 455 22.57 12.08 -2.69
CA LEU A 455 21.32 11.35 -2.92
C LEU A 455 21.57 9.85 -2.79
N ASN A 456 20.83 9.18 -1.90
CA ASN A 456 20.90 7.74 -1.73
C ASN A 456 20.19 7.02 -2.87
N ILE A 457 20.94 6.17 -3.61
CA ILE A 457 20.42 5.36 -4.72
C ILE A 457 20.60 3.86 -4.47
N SER A 458 20.79 3.45 -3.23
CA SER A 458 21.04 2.04 -2.87
C SER A 458 19.91 1.10 -3.24
N LYS A 459 18.69 1.60 -3.46
CA LYS A 459 17.55 0.80 -3.93
C LYS A 459 17.76 0.18 -5.32
N TYR A 460 18.72 0.71 -6.11
CA TYR A 460 19.08 0.17 -7.42
C TYR A 460 20.33 -0.71 -7.37
N ALA A 461 20.64 -1.33 -6.24
CA ALA A 461 21.85 -2.14 -6.07
C ALA A 461 22.05 -3.14 -7.22
N GLY A 462 23.26 -3.12 -7.83
CA GLY A 462 23.62 -3.99 -8.96
C GLY A 462 23.04 -3.60 -10.33
N ILE A 463 22.13 -2.62 -10.39
CA ILE A 463 21.44 -2.22 -11.61
C ILE A 463 22.04 -0.91 -12.15
N PRO A 464 22.48 -0.83 -13.41
CA PRO A 464 22.87 0.44 -14.01
C PRO A 464 21.69 1.42 -14.03
N VAL A 465 21.90 2.62 -13.49
CA VAL A 465 20.89 3.66 -13.50
C VAL A 465 21.44 4.93 -14.15
N ARG A 466 20.56 5.58 -14.88
CA ARG A 466 20.79 6.90 -15.45
C ARG A 466 20.26 7.96 -14.50
N VAL A 467 21.13 8.88 -14.10
CA VAL A 467 20.76 10.05 -13.30
C VAL A 467 20.74 11.26 -14.22
N THR A 468 19.64 11.97 -14.26
CA THR A 468 19.54 13.28 -14.94
C THR A 468 19.22 14.36 -13.94
N ALA A 469 19.66 15.57 -14.17
CA ALA A 469 19.30 16.72 -13.34
C ALA A 469 19.46 18.01 -14.15
N TRP A 470 18.69 19.04 -13.78
CA TRP A 470 18.92 20.38 -14.27
C TRP A 470 19.84 21.13 -13.29
N LEU A 471 20.87 21.74 -13.82
CA LEU A 471 21.86 22.54 -13.07
C LEU A 471 21.81 24.00 -13.51
N ARG A 472 21.79 24.91 -12.54
CA ARG A 472 22.00 26.34 -12.77
C ARG A 472 23.23 26.81 -12.02
N THR A 473 24.25 27.24 -12.76
CA THR A 473 25.51 27.71 -12.21
C THR A 473 26.14 28.73 -13.17
N ALA A 474 26.94 29.68 -12.62
CA ALA A 474 27.71 30.60 -13.44
C ALA A 474 28.90 29.91 -14.13
N ASN A 475 29.39 28.81 -13.54
CA ASN A 475 30.58 28.09 -14.00
C ASN A 475 30.33 26.59 -13.97
N PRO A 476 29.70 25.99 -15.02
CA PRO A 476 29.40 24.56 -15.08
C PRO A 476 30.62 23.67 -14.82
N ASP A 477 31.80 24.06 -15.25
CA ASP A 477 33.04 23.30 -15.05
C ASP A 477 33.45 23.17 -13.56
N GLN A 478 32.82 23.93 -12.67
CA GLN A 478 33.06 23.87 -11.23
C GLN A 478 32.07 22.94 -10.51
N VAL A 479 31.08 22.42 -11.21
CA VAL A 479 30.15 21.42 -10.65
C VAL A 479 30.57 20.04 -11.16
N SER A 480 30.81 19.12 -10.24
CA SER A 480 31.08 17.72 -10.56
C SER A 480 30.03 16.81 -9.95
N VAL A 481 29.80 15.69 -10.59
CA VAL A 481 28.92 14.62 -10.14
C VAL A 481 29.72 13.35 -9.94
N GLY A 482 29.22 12.42 -9.15
CA GLY A 482 29.87 11.15 -8.94
C GLY A 482 29.09 10.26 -7.99
N TYR A 483 29.68 9.12 -7.66
CA TYR A 483 29.10 8.18 -6.72
C TYR A 483 30.20 7.42 -5.99
N GLN A 484 29.88 6.85 -4.80
CA GLN A 484 30.81 6.10 -3.96
C GLN A 484 32.17 6.79 -3.79
N ASP A 485 32.90 6.64 -2.78
CA ASP A 485 34.30 7.05 -2.54
C ASP A 485 34.85 8.22 -3.41
N ASN A 486 33.99 9.20 -3.76
CA ASN A 486 34.31 10.35 -4.60
C ASN A 486 34.74 10.04 -6.06
N LYS A 487 34.37 8.91 -6.62
CA LYS A 487 34.58 8.65 -8.04
C LYS A 487 33.74 9.60 -8.88
N VAL A 488 34.39 10.43 -9.65
CA VAL A 488 33.73 11.34 -10.59
C VAL A 488 33.39 10.54 -11.85
N THR A 489 32.10 10.54 -12.20
CA THR A 489 31.63 10.02 -13.48
C THR A 489 31.66 11.12 -14.52
N GLU A 490 31.95 10.81 -15.77
CA GLU A 490 31.81 11.78 -16.86
C GLU A 490 30.34 12.19 -16.99
N MET A 491 30.13 13.49 -16.91
CA MET A 491 28.83 14.13 -17.00
C MET A 491 28.58 14.54 -18.44
N GLU A 492 27.51 14.03 -19.03
CA GLU A 492 27.06 14.40 -20.36
C GLU A 492 26.10 15.60 -20.27
N VAL A 493 26.31 16.63 -21.09
CA VAL A 493 25.35 17.72 -21.26
C VAL A 493 24.33 17.30 -22.30
N VAL A 494 23.09 17.08 -21.84
CA VAL A 494 21.99 16.60 -22.69
C VAL A 494 21.27 17.77 -23.34
N GLU A 495 21.10 18.88 -22.61
CA GLU A 495 20.36 20.06 -23.05
C GLU A 495 20.93 21.32 -22.41
N THR A 496 20.93 22.42 -23.14
CA THR A 496 21.37 23.72 -22.62
C THR A 496 20.28 24.76 -22.89
N GLY A 497 19.70 25.29 -21.80
CA GLY A 497 18.79 26.45 -21.82
C GLY A 497 19.51 27.73 -21.50
N ASP A 498 18.74 28.84 -21.34
CA ASP A 498 19.32 30.19 -21.10
C ASP A 498 20.05 30.30 -19.76
N GLU A 499 19.52 29.69 -18.70
CA GLU A 499 20.09 29.73 -17.34
C GLU A 499 20.36 28.33 -16.76
N TRP A 500 19.75 27.30 -17.33
CA TRP A 500 19.80 25.91 -16.85
C TRP A 500 20.44 24.99 -17.88
N THR A 501 21.16 24.00 -17.39
CA THR A 501 21.77 22.95 -18.21
C THR A 501 21.36 21.59 -17.69
N ARG A 502 20.76 20.76 -18.54
CA ARG A 502 20.42 19.38 -18.20
C ARG A 502 21.64 18.49 -18.38
N VAL A 503 21.95 17.75 -17.35
CA VAL A 503 23.08 16.83 -17.33
C VAL A 503 22.59 15.40 -17.12
N SER A 504 23.36 14.43 -17.60
CA SER A 504 23.10 13.01 -17.49
C SER A 504 24.39 12.23 -17.20
N PHE A 505 24.29 11.19 -16.39
CA PHE A 505 25.38 10.26 -16.14
C PHE A 505 24.84 8.90 -15.69
N VAL A 506 25.61 7.83 -15.92
CA VAL A 506 25.23 6.47 -15.54
C VAL A 506 26.08 6.00 -14.38
N VAL A 507 25.44 5.37 -13.41
CA VAL A 507 26.08 4.75 -12.26
C VAL A 507 25.49 3.37 -11.99
N THR A 508 26.30 2.44 -11.47
CA THR A 508 25.83 1.15 -10.99
C THR A 508 26.04 1.09 -9.48
N PRO A 509 24.96 1.17 -8.66
CA PRO A 509 25.07 1.08 -7.21
C PRO A 509 25.66 -0.26 -6.75
N SER A 510 26.39 -0.23 -5.64
CA SER A 510 26.98 -1.44 -5.04
C SER A 510 25.91 -2.36 -4.46
N GLU A 511 26.04 -3.66 -4.63
CA GLU A 511 25.20 -4.66 -3.96
C GLU A 511 25.51 -4.75 -2.47
N ASP A 512 26.73 -4.46 -2.05
CA ASP A 512 27.22 -4.68 -0.69
C ASP A 512 27.26 -3.41 0.18
N LEU A 513 27.16 -2.22 -0.42
CA LEU A 513 27.37 -0.94 0.26
C LEU A 513 26.31 0.09 -0.11
N LYS A 514 25.92 0.92 0.86
CA LYS A 514 25.07 2.09 0.56
C LYS A 514 25.78 2.97 -0.48
N THR A 515 25.10 3.21 -1.60
CA THR A 515 25.61 4.03 -2.71
C THR A 515 24.91 5.38 -2.73
N TYR A 516 25.69 6.42 -2.81
CA TYR A 516 25.22 7.80 -2.94
C TYR A 516 25.72 8.40 -4.25
N VAL A 517 24.83 9.10 -4.93
CA VAL A 517 25.19 10.05 -5.99
C VAL A 517 25.44 11.40 -5.33
N TYR A 518 26.46 12.11 -5.78
CA TYR A 518 26.75 13.44 -5.27
C TYR A 518 26.79 14.50 -6.37
N PHE A 519 26.35 15.70 -5.99
CA PHE A 519 26.54 16.95 -6.73
C PHE A 519 27.45 17.85 -5.90
N LYS A 520 28.62 18.17 -6.44
CA LYS A 520 29.68 18.87 -5.71
C LYS A 520 30.07 20.14 -6.44
N GLY A 521 30.08 21.27 -5.72
CA GLY A 521 30.59 22.51 -6.23
C GLY A 521 32.00 22.76 -5.68
N ASN A 522 32.96 23.06 -6.58
CA ASN A 522 34.33 23.43 -6.20
C ASN A 522 34.38 24.94 -5.91
N ASN A 523 33.96 25.34 -4.70
CA ASN A 523 33.80 26.75 -4.29
C ASN A 523 32.75 27.55 -5.07
N GLU A 524 31.79 26.86 -5.68
CA GLU A 524 30.72 27.48 -6.44
C GLU A 524 29.39 27.25 -5.76
N THR A 525 28.51 28.24 -5.76
CA THR A 525 27.11 28.06 -5.39
C THR A 525 26.32 27.72 -6.66
N PHE A 526 25.59 26.64 -6.64
CA PHE A 526 24.77 26.19 -7.76
C PHE A 526 23.39 25.74 -7.30
N TYR A 527 22.52 25.52 -8.25
CA TYR A 527 21.16 25.00 -8.01
C TYR A 527 20.99 23.70 -8.78
N VAL A 528 20.25 22.78 -8.18
CA VAL A 528 19.88 21.49 -8.78
C VAL A 528 18.37 21.39 -8.76
N ASP A 529 17.78 20.92 -9.86
CA ASP A 529 16.34 20.75 -9.99
C ASP A 529 16.02 19.53 -10.85
N ASP A 530 14.78 19.02 -10.74
CA ASP A 530 14.24 17.89 -11.53
C ASP A 530 15.23 16.72 -11.62
N ILE A 531 15.65 16.18 -10.48
CA ILE A 531 16.54 15.02 -10.44
C ILE A 531 15.71 13.78 -10.77
N THR A 532 16.09 13.06 -11.81
CA THR A 532 15.49 11.76 -12.16
C THR A 532 16.55 10.66 -12.07
N VAL A 533 16.19 9.55 -11.45
CA VAL A 533 16.98 8.32 -11.44
C VAL A 533 16.13 7.20 -12.05
N SER A 534 16.52 6.71 -13.21
CA SER A 534 15.84 5.66 -13.96
C SER A 534 16.79 4.51 -14.29
N MET A 535 16.25 3.31 -14.52
CA MET A 535 17.08 2.21 -15.03
C MET A 535 17.68 2.58 -16.40
N ASP A 536 18.97 2.33 -16.59
CA ASP A 536 19.62 2.56 -17.88
C ASP A 536 19.39 1.34 -18.80
N THR A 537 18.50 1.51 -19.80
CA THR A 537 18.15 0.47 -20.78
C THR A 537 18.96 0.58 -22.07
N THR A 538 19.93 1.47 -22.16
CA THR A 538 20.67 1.75 -23.41
C THR A 538 21.40 0.53 -23.95
N ASP A 539 21.89 -0.35 -23.09
CA ASP A 539 22.56 -1.59 -23.51
C ASP A 539 21.58 -2.67 -23.98
N LEU A 540 20.33 -2.67 -23.47
CA LEU A 540 19.29 -3.62 -23.88
C LEU A 540 18.76 -3.28 -25.29
N GLU A 541 18.59 -2.00 -25.61
CA GLU A 541 18.18 -1.56 -26.94
C GLU A 541 19.27 -1.80 -28.00
N ALA A 542 20.56 -1.82 -27.63
CA ALA A 542 21.66 -2.12 -28.51
C ALA A 542 21.72 -3.62 -28.87
N ASP A 543 21.41 -4.51 -27.93
CA ASP A 543 21.39 -5.96 -28.18
C ASP A 543 20.18 -6.36 -29.04
N ASP A 544 19.00 -5.74 -28.86
CA ASP A 544 17.86 -5.98 -29.75
C ASP A 544 18.09 -5.42 -31.15
N ALA A 545 18.75 -4.29 -31.31
CA ALA A 545 19.12 -3.74 -32.63
C ALA A 545 20.16 -4.59 -33.38
N VAL A 546 21.05 -5.26 -32.66
CA VAL A 546 22.04 -6.20 -33.26
C VAL A 546 21.36 -7.48 -33.71
N GLN A 547 20.33 -7.96 -33.01
CA GLN A 547 19.57 -9.14 -33.43
C GLN A 547 18.69 -8.88 -34.67
N GLU A 548 18.14 -7.67 -34.84
CA GLU A 548 17.37 -7.30 -36.03
C GLU A 548 18.25 -7.08 -37.28
N THR A 549 19.53 -6.74 -37.16
CA THR A 549 20.43 -6.51 -38.28
C THR A 549 21.13 -7.79 -38.81
N GLU A 550 21.21 -8.86 -38.01
CA GLU A 550 21.73 -10.16 -38.47
C GLU A 550 20.67 -11.03 -39.20
N GLY A 551 19.38 -10.63 -39.17
CA GLY A 551 18.28 -11.39 -39.79
C GLY A 551 18.00 -11.09 -41.26
N ASN A 552 18.72 -10.19 -41.95
CA ASN A 552 18.35 -9.77 -43.31
C ASN A 552 19.50 -9.70 -44.31
N SER A 553 20.13 -10.84 -44.59
CA SER A 553 20.87 -11.07 -45.84
C SER A 553 21.03 -12.57 -46.10
N ASP A 554 20.15 -13.19 -46.81
CA ASP A 554 20.41 -13.87 -48.10
C ASP A 554 19.15 -14.60 -48.63
N ALA A 555 18.64 -14.13 -49.74
CA ALA A 555 17.61 -14.78 -50.50
C ALA A 555 18.32 -15.53 -51.68
N GLY A 556 18.50 -16.83 -51.55
CA GLY A 556 18.98 -17.69 -52.63
C GLY A 556 18.37 -19.08 -52.53
N GLN A 557 17.51 -19.38 -53.53
CA GLN A 557 16.78 -20.63 -53.74
C GLN A 557 17.64 -21.89 -53.64
N THR A 558 17.16 -22.94 -52.97
CA THR A 558 16.94 -24.30 -53.55
C THR A 558 16.17 -25.19 -52.56
N ALA A 559 15.29 -26.02 -53.10
CA ALA A 559 14.34 -26.91 -52.43
C ALA A 559 15.00 -28.22 -51.89
N PRO A 560 14.24 -29.21 -51.36
CA PRO A 560 14.21 -29.50 -49.92
C PRO A 560 14.95 -30.80 -49.57
N ALA A 561 15.46 -30.92 -48.37
CA ALA A 561 15.88 -32.19 -47.78
C ALA A 561 15.47 -32.25 -46.30
N ASP A 562 14.96 -33.38 -45.96
CA ASP A 562 14.39 -34.04 -44.79
C ASP A 562 14.90 -33.59 -43.38
N PRO A 563 14.06 -33.65 -42.33
CA PRO A 563 14.38 -33.13 -41.01
C PRO A 563 15.20 -34.13 -40.18
N THR A 564 16.35 -33.71 -39.69
CA THR A 564 17.11 -34.46 -38.67
C THR A 564 17.22 -33.65 -37.36
N GLU A 565 16.52 -34.19 -36.39
CA GLU A 565 16.84 -34.29 -34.96
C GLU A 565 17.41 -33.07 -34.21
N ALA A 566 16.51 -32.43 -33.46
CA ALA A 566 16.88 -31.76 -32.22
C ALA A 566 17.37 -32.82 -31.20
N LYS A 567 18.60 -32.73 -30.74
CA LYS A 567 19.16 -33.59 -29.70
C LYS A 567 18.52 -33.26 -28.35
N GLY A 568 17.37 -33.87 -28.07
CA GLY A 568 16.85 -33.97 -26.72
C GLY A 568 17.73 -34.87 -25.86
N VAL A 569 17.92 -34.53 -24.59
CA VAL A 569 18.64 -35.36 -23.63
C VAL A 569 17.94 -36.72 -23.56
N SER A 570 18.72 -37.79 -23.75
CA SER A 570 18.22 -39.17 -23.79
C SER A 570 17.46 -39.52 -22.51
N PRO A 571 16.30 -40.21 -22.59
CA PRO A 571 15.56 -40.71 -21.42
C PRO A 571 16.41 -41.57 -20.49
N VAL A 572 17.47 -42.18 -20.96
CA VAL A 572 18.41 -42.98 -20.18
C VAL A 572 19.19 -42.12 -19.14
N VAL A 573 19.51 -40.86 -19.48
CA VAL A 573 20.20 -39.95 -18.53
C VAL A 573 19.29 -39.54 -17.40
N ILE A 574 18.00 -39.31 -17.66
CA ILE A 574 17.01 -38.97 -16.63
C ILE A 574 16.79 -40.16 -15.70
N VAL A 575 16.69 -41.38 -16.22
CA VAL A 575 16.56 -42.60 -15.41
C VAL A 575 17.79 -42.86 -14.54
N LEU A 576 18.99 -42.55 -15.02
CA LEU A 576 20.21 -42.70 -14.22
C LEU A 576 20.32 -41.67 -13.09
N ILE A 577 19.84 -40.45 -13.31
CA ILE A 577 19.80 -39.42 -12.24
C ILE A 577 18.78 -39.80 -11.17
N VAL A 578 17.58 -40.24 -11.56
CA VAL A 578 16.55 -40.68 -10.60
C VAL A 578 16.98 -41.95 -9.85
N CYS A 579 17.60 -42.90 -10.50
CA CYS A 579 18.14 -44.10 -9.84
C CYS A 579 19.31 -43.78 -8.91
N GLY A 580 20.14 -42.77 -9.21
CA GLY A 580 21.24 -42.32 -8.37
C GLY A 580 20.72 -41.70 -7.04
N VAL A 581 19.68 -40.86 -7.12
CA VAL A 581 19.06 -40.23 -5.94
C VAL A 581 18.37 -41.27 -5.06
N VAL A 582 17.65 -42.23 -5.62
CA VAL A 582 17.03 -43.33 -4.87
C VAL A 582 18.06 -44.23 -4.17
N ALA A 583 19.20 -44.49 -4.82
CA ALA A 583 20.30 -45.26 -4.19
C ALA A 583 20.95 -44.53 -3.00
N ILE A 584 21.12 -43.21 -3.09
CA ILE A 584 21.65 -42.40 -1.98
C ILE A 584 20.68 -42.38 -0.80
N VAL A 585 19.37 -42.22 -1.04
CA VAL A 585 18.35 -42.25 0.01
C VAL A 585 18.29 -43.64 0.67
N ALA A 586 18.38 -44.74 -0.09
CA ALA A 586 18.38 -46.09 0.44
C ALA A 586 19.63 -46.36 1.33
N VAL A 587 20.82 -45.89 0.94
CA VAL A 587 22.03 -46.00 1.74
C VAL A 587 21.94 -45.19 3.03
N CYS A 588 21.38 -44.00 3.00
CA CYS A 588 21.16 -43.19 4.20
C CYS A 588 20.17 -43.85 5.17
N VAL A 589 19.08 -44.45 4.69
CA VAL A 589 18.10 -45.16 5.51
C VAL A 589 18.73 -46.42 6.16
N ILE A 590 19.56 -47.16 5.43
CA ILE A 590 20.25 -48.34 5.95
C ILE A 590 21.29 -47.96 7.02
N VAL A 591 22.04 -46.89 6.84
CA VAL A 591 23.02 -46.39 7.82
C VAL A 591 22.35 -45.89 9.09
N VAL A 592 21.19 -45.22 8.98
CA VAL A 592 20.42 -44.76 10.15
C VAL A 592 19.76 -45.92 10.90
N SER A 593 19.26 -46.94 10.19
CA SER A 593 18.66 -48.13 10.78
C SER A 593 19.70 -49.03 11.48
N SER A 594 20.93 -49.14 10.96
CA SER A 594 21.99 -49.93 11.56
C SER A 594 22.58 -49.30 12.84
N LYS A 595 22.45 -47.97 13.01
CA LYS A 595 22.86 -47.30 14.27
C LYS A 595 21.84 -47.41 15.40
N LYS A 596 20.57 -47.73 15.12
CA LYS A 596 19.53 -47.92 16.14
C LYS A 596 19.54 -49.31 16.79
N ASN A 597 20.21 -50.30 16.22
CA ASN A 597 20.27 -51.65 16.73
C ASN A 597 21.56 -51.96 17.52
N LYS A 598 22.32 -50.92 17.92
CA LYS A 598 23.52 -51.06 18.79
C LYS A 598 23.44 -50.12 20.01
N LYS A 599 22.30 -50.10 20.66
CA LYS A 599 22.21 -49.66 22.06
C LYS A 599 21.24 -50.58 22.82
#